data_7e59e255795b519a12a6dc6f55cad490
#
_entry.id   7e59e255795b519a12a6dc6f55cad490
#
_cell.length_a   1.000
_cell.length_b   1.000
_cell.length_c   1.000
_cell.angle_alpha   90.00
_cell.angle_beta   90.00
_cell.angle_gamma   90.00
#
_symmetry.space_group_name_H-M   'P 1'
#
loop_
_entity.id
_entity.type
_entity.pdbx_description
1 polymer ?
#
loop_
_entity_poly.entity_id
_entity_poly.type
_entity_poly.pdbx_seq_one_letter_code
_entity_poly.pdbx_strand_id
1 'polypeptide(L)'
;MRKVGGRNRVVASAKTTGNGKADQRRIQSIEVGFRLIRVLEQAGAKLPLKDLAARAGMAPSKAHLYLVSFVRLGLVVQEPMSMRYGLGPYAVHLGLASIRQLSVVEVAREPMEELEEKTGMAVYLSIWGNRGPTIIMKLDKALKAPISIRVGYVLPLLATATGRAFLAYMPKSETAPVVKEEPFVGPDLRARAKKSIEAVRRYGVAFSDGRHHQGLSALSAPIFDHAGLMAAALTLLGFQRDMDIDPNGDMAKALRGAAASISASMGFKKLAPSARSTAQGESRSAGKRKTNGQSGELAR
;
A
#
# COMPACT_ATOMS: atom_id res chain seq x y z
N MET A 1 50.03 -25.98 -59.73
CA MET A 1 49.78 -24.70 -60.45
C MET A 1 48.65 -24.02 -59.68
N ARG A 2 48.95 -23.06 -58.82
CA ARG A 2 48.86 -21.59 -58.90
C ARG A 2 47.51 -21.09 -59.44
N LYS A 3 46.69 -20.43 -58.59
CA LYS A 3 46.36 -18.99 -58.50
C LYS A 3 45.26 -18.81 -57.49
N VAL A 4 45.44 -18.17 -56.36
CA VAL A 4 45.55 -16.76 -55.98
C VAL A 4 44.34 -15.92 -56.43
N GLY A 5 43.65 -15.40 -55.40
CA GLY A 5 43.17 -14.00 -55.48
C GLY A 5 41.72 -13.79 -55.11
N GLY A 6 41.51 -12.97 -54.13
CA GLY A 6 40.30 -12.18 -54.01
C GLY A 6 39.81 -11.92 -52.59
N ARG A 7 40.52 -11.03 -51.85
CA ARG A 7 39.99 -10.40 -50.64
C ARG A 7 38.88 -9.44 -51.01
N ASN A 8 37.70 -9.57 -50.41
CA ASN A 8 36.78 -8.45 -50.28
C ASN A 8 36.38 -8.31 -48.83
N ARG A 9 36.92 -7.27 -48.23
CA ARG A 9 36.50 -6.73 -46.92
C ARG A 9 35.13 -6.11 -47.08
N VAL A 10 34.11 -6.63 -46.37
CA VAL A 10 32.85 -5.94 -46.12
C VAL A 10 32.87 -5.44 -44.68
N VAL A 11 32.80 -4.12 -44.60
CA VAL A 11 32.76 -3.32 -43.38
C VAL A 11 31.49 -3.70 -42.58
N ALA A 12 31.66 -4.21 -41.38
CA ALA A 12 30.56 -4.49 -40.46
C ALA A 12 30.07 -3.18 -39.83
N SER A 13 28.85 -2.81 -40.17
CA SER A 13 28.09 -1.75 -39.50
C SER A 13 27.78 -2.18 -38.08
N ALA A 14 28.26 -1.43 -37.10
CA ALA A 14 27.93 -1.59 -35.69
C ALA A 14 26.45 -1.25 -35.47
N LYS A 15 25.61 -2.27 -35.21
CA LYS A 15 24.26 -2.11 -34.65
C LYS A 15 24.38 -1.84 -33.18
N THR A 16 24.00 -0.65 -32.79
CA THR A 16 23.73 -0.20 -31.40
C THR A 16 22.78 -1.18 -30.71
N THR A 17 23.29 -1.90 -29.75
CA THR A 17 22.49 -2.79 -28.89
C THR A 17 21.68 -1.96 -27.91
N GLY A 18 20.37 -1.91 -28.12
CA GLY A 18 19.40 -1.40 -27.17
C GLY A 18 19.46 -2.16 -25.86
N ASN A 19 19.33 -1.41 -24.79
CA ASN A 19 19.33 -1.80 -23.39
C ASN A 19 18.18 -2.79 -23.09
N GLY A 20 18.40 -4.09 -23.26
CA GLY A 20 17.47 -5.16 -22.89
C GLY A 20 17.56 -5.38 -21.39
N LYS A 21 16.52 -5.00 -20.63
CA LYS A 21 16.27 -5.57 -19.28
C LYS A 21 16.41 -7.07 -19.40
N ALA A 22 17.34 -7.67 -18.65
CA ALA A 22 17.51 -9.12 -18.58
C ALA A 22 16.16 -9.75 -18.24
N ASP A 23 15.58 -10.44 -19.20
CA ASP A 23 14.33 -11.21 -19.03
C ASP A 23 14.67 -12.35 -18.08
N GLN A 24 14.34 -12.18 -16.79
CA GLN A 24 14.57 -13.21 -15.78
C GLN A 24 13.79 -14.46 -16.22
N ARG A 25 14.49 -15.58 -16.40
CA ARG A 25 13.90 -16.86 -16.76
C ARG A 25 12.78 -17.22 -15.77
N ARG A 26 11.54 -17.12 -16.22
CA ARG A 26 10.34 -17.41 -15.43
C ARG A 26 9.94 -18.87 -15.62
N ILE A 27 9.51 -19.51 -14.54
CA ILE A 27 8.93 -20.86 -14.60
C ILE A 27 7.42 -20.69 -14.80
N GLN A 28 6.99 -20.67 -16.06
CA GLN A 28 5.62 -20.41 -16.47
C GLN A 28 4.60 -21.35 -15.80
N SER A 29 4.96 -22.59 -15.52
CA SER A 29 4.07 -23.54 -14.84
C SER A 29 3.69 -23.09 -13.43
N ILE A 30 4.60 -22.48 -12.68
CA ILE A 30 4.31 -21.93 -11.35
C ILE A 30 3.30 -20.78 -11.47
N GLU A 31 3.54 -19.84 -12.37
CA GLU A 31 2.63 -18.68 -12.58
C GLU A 31 1.23 -19.14 -12.98
N VAL A 32 1.15 -20.13 -13.87
CA VAL A 32 -0.13 -20.71 -14.32
C VAL A 32 -0.86 -21.41 -13.18
N GLY A 33 -0.17 -22.21 -12.38
CA GLY A 33 -0.75 -22.90 -11.22
C GLY A 33 -1.24 -21.91 -10.16
N PHE A 34 -0.47 -20.86 -9.89
CA PHE A 34 -0.85 -19.83 -8.90
C PHE A 34 -2.14 -19.07 -9.25
N ARG A 35 -2.61 -19.07 -10.51
CA ARG A 35 -3.93 -18.53 -10.85
C ARG A 35 -5.05 -19.21 -10.08
N LEU A 36 -4.97 -20.52 -9.87
CA LEU A 36 -5.96 -21.29 -9.08
C LEU A 36 -5.98 -20.83 -7.62
N ILE A 37 -4.79 -20.63 -7.04
CA ILE A 37 -4.67 -20.13 -5.66
C ILE A 37 -5.30 -18.75 -5.53
N ARG A 38 -5.04 -17.83 -6.47
CA ARG A 38 -5.66 -16.50 -6.49
C ARG A 38 -7.19 -16.56 -6.59
N VAL A 39 -7.73 -17.47 -7.40
CA VAL A 39 -9.19 -17.64 -7.52
C VAL A 39 -9.79 -18.12 -6.20
N LEU A 40 -9.14 -19.06 -5.50
CA LEU A 40 -9.60 -19.54 -4.18
C LEU A 40 -9.51 -18.43 -3.12
N GLU A 41 -8.43 -17.66 -3.13
CA GLU A 41 -8.26 -16.48 -2.25
C GLU A 41 -9.39 -15.48 -2.45
N GLN A 42 -9.68 -15.10 -3.71
CA GLN A 42 -10.69 -14.11 -4.05
C GLN A 42 -12.12 -14.59 -3.78
N ALA A 43 -12.38 -15.88 -3.94
CA ALA A 43 -13.70 -16.45 -3.72
C ALA A 43 -14.11 -16.44 -2.24
N GLY A 44 -13.14 -16.49 -1.31
CA GLY A 44 -13.41 -16.62 0.12
C GLY A 44 -14.24 -17.85 0.51
N ALA A 45 -14.43 -18.78 -0.42
CA ALA A 45 -15.22 -19.99 -0.28
C ALA A 45 -14.65 -21.14 -1.12
N LYS A 46 -15.03 -22.38 -0.78
CA LYS A 46 -14.65 -23.55 -1.54
C LYS A 46 -15.41 -23.60 -2.87
N LEU A 47 -14.71 -23.90 -3.98
CA LEU A 47 -15.24 -23.95 -5.34
C LEU A 47 -15.14 -25.36 -5.93
N PRO A 48 -16.12 -25.77 -6.77
CA PRO A 48 -15.99 -26.98 -7.57
C PRO A 48 -14.92 -26.81 -8.67
N LEU A 49 -14.33 -27.90 -9.15
CA LEU A 49 -13.27 -27.88 -10.16
C LEU A 49 -13.63 -27.07 -11.41
N LYS A 50 -14.87 -27.24 -11.91
CA LYS A 50 -15.35 -26.55 -13.12
C LYS A 50 -15.30 -25.03 -12.98
N ASP A 51 -15.81 -24.51 -11.87
CA ASP A 51 -15.88 -23.06 -11.63
C ASP A 51 -14.49 -22.48 -11.36
N LEU A 52 -13.67 -23.21 -10.61
CA LEU A 52 -12.29 -22.84 -10.31
C LEU A 52 -11.46 -22.75 -11.60
N ALA A 53 -11.55 -23.75 -12.47
CA ALA A 53 -10.83 -23.80 -13.75
C ALA A 53 -11.30 -22.68 -14.70
N ALA A 54 -12.61 -22.46 -14.79
CA ALA A 54 -13.20 -21.39 -15.63
C ALA A 54 -12.72 -20.01 -15.19
N ARG A 55 -12.77 -19.71 -13.87
CA ARG A 55 -12.30 -18.42 -13.31
C ARG A 55 -10.78 -18.24 -13.45
N ALA A 56 -10.01 -19.34 -13.43
CA ALA A 56 -8.56 -19.31 -13.63
C ALA A 56 -8.15 -19.23 -15.12
N GLY A 57 -9.12 -19.29 -16.05
CA GLY A 57 -8.87 -19.24 -17.50
C GLY A 57 -8.11 -20.46 -18.01
N MET A 58 -8.47 -21.66 -17.56
CA MET A 58 -7.83 -22.91 -18.00
C MET A 58 -8.82 -24.08 -18.11
N ALA A 59 -8.42 -25.12 -18.88
CA ALA A 59 -9.22 -26.33 -18.98
C ALA A 59 -9.26 -27.10 -17.63
N PRO A 60 -10.39 -27.73 -17.27
CA PRO A 60 -10.52 -28.48 -16.01
C PRO A 60 -9.46 -29.58 -15.82
N SER A 61 -9.09 -30.28 -16.88
CA SER A 61 -8.04 -31.31 -16.85
C SER A 61 -6.68 -30.72 -16.46
N LYS A 62 -6.34 -29.55 -17.00
CA LYS A 62 -5.10 -28.83 -16.65
C LYS A 62 -5.16 -28.29 -15.21
N ALA A 63 -6.30 -27.72 -14.79
CA ALA A 63 -6.50 -27.26 -13.42
C ALA A 63 -6.32 -28.41 -12.41
N HIS A 64 -6.87 -29.58 -12.72
CA HIS A 64 -6.78 -30.77 -11.86
C HIS A 64 -5.32 -31.17 -11.58
N LEU A 65 -4.43 -31.18 -12.59
CA LEU A 65 -3.01 -31.52 -12.41
C LEU A 65 -2.31 -30.60 -11.39
N TYR A 66 -2.57 -29.30 -11.47
CA TYR A 66 -2.02 -28.34 -10.49
C TYR A 66 -2.63 -28.54 -9.09
N LEU A 67 -3.97 -28.76 -9.03
CA LEU A 67 -4.66 -28.95 -7.76
C LEU A 67 -4.19 -30.20 -7.03
N VAL A 68 -3.93 -31.30 -7.73
CA VAL A 68 -3.31 -32.51 -7.13
C VAL A 68 -1.99 -32.16 -6.45
N SER A 69 -1.13 -31.37 -7.11
CA SER A 69 0.15 -30.94 -6.53
C SER A 69 -0.06 -30.03 -5.31
N PHE A 70 -0.98 -29.06 -5.40
CA PHE A 70 -1.27 -28.16 -4.29
C PHE A 70 -1.92 -28.86 -3.09
N VAL A 71 -2.74 -29.88 -3.32
CA VAL A 71 -3.32 -30.72 -2.26
C VAL A 71 -2.20 -31.52 -1.56
N ARG A 72 -1.29 -32.12 -2.31
CA ARG A 72 -0.13 -32.84 -1.73
C ARG A 72 0.77 -31.93 -0.89
N LEU A 73 0.91 -30.66 -1.28
CA LEU A 73 1.66 -29.66 -0.54
C LEU A 73 0.87 -29.03 0.63
N GLY A 74 -0.40 -29.41 0.82
CA GLY A 74 -1.26 -28.84 1.86
C GLY A 74 -1.69 -27.37 1.60
N LEU A 75 -1.32 -26.80 0.44
CA LEU A 75 -1.69 -25.43 0.07
C LEU A 75 -3.18 -25.31 -0.30
N VAL A 76 -3.76 -26.39 -0.82
CA VAL A 76 -5.16 -26.54 -1.15
C VAL A 76 -5.71 -27.77 -0.41
N VAL A 77 -7.00 -27.77 -0.09
CA VAL A 77 -7.71 -28.93 0.43
C VAL A 77 -8.91 -29.19 -0.48
N GLN A 78 -9.19 -30.49 -0.74
CA GLN A 78 -10.42 -30.92 -1.36
C GLN A 78 -11.34 -31.50 -0.29
N GLU A 79 -12.54 -31.00 -0.17
CA GLU A 79 -13.52 -31.50 0.80
C GLU A 79 -14.13 -32.82 0.32
N PRO A 80 -14.04 -33.91 1.10
CA PRO A 80 -14.44 -35.23 0.62
C PRO A 80 -15.91 -35.35 0.20
N MET A 81 -16.83 -34.70 0.92
CA MET A 81 -18.26 -34.81 0.64
C MET A 81 -18.73 -33.96 -0.55
N SER A 82 -18.24 -32.74 -0.67
CA SER A 82 -18.68 -31.81 -1.72
C SER A 82 -17.75 -31.79 -2.93
N MET A 83 -16.59 -32.45 -2.86
CA MET A 83 -15.52 -32.43 -3.86
C MET A 83 -15.02 -31.03 -4.23
N ARG A 84 -15.32 -30.03 -3.41
CA ARG A 84 -14.93 -28.63 -3.60
C ARG A 84 -13.51 -28.39 -3.09
N TYR A 85 -12.80 -27.49 -3.78
CA TYR A 85 -11.44 -27.08 -3.44
C TYR A 85 -11.45 -25.77 -2.65
N GLY A 86 -10.62 -25.66 -1.61
CA GLY A 86 -10.40 -24.46 -0.82
C GLY A 86 -8.93 -24.31 -0.44
N LEU A 87 -8.57 -23.17 0.15
CA LEU A 87 -7.23 -23.00 0.71
C LEU A 87 -7.02 -24.00 1.86
N GLY A 88 -5.86 -24.65 1.85
CA GLY A 88 -5.48 -25.65 2.84
C GLY A 88 -4.71 -25.06 4.04
N PRO A 89 -4.41 -25.88 5.06
CA PRO A 89 -3.72 -25.45 6.26
C PRO A 89 -2.37 -24.78 6.01
N TYR A 90 -1.63 -25.26 4.98
CA TYR A 90 -0.32 -24.68 4.65
C TYR A 90 -0.42 -23.22 4.17
N ALA A 91 -1.52 -22.83 3.52
CA ALA A 91 -1.76 -21.43 3.17
C ALA A 91 -1.88 -20.54 4.44
N VAL A 92 -2.52 -21.06 5.49
CA VAL A 92 -2.58 -20.39 6.80
C VAL A 92 -1.17 -20.27 7.41
N HIS A 93 -0.39 -21.34 7.38
CA HIS A 93 0.99 -21.32 7.89
C HIS A 93 1.87 -20.32 7.16
N LEU A 94 1.78 -20.23 5.84
CA LEU A 94 2.51 -19.23 5.05
C LEU A 94 2.11 -17.80 5.41
N GLY A 95 0.80 -17.53 5.52
CA GLY A 95 0.30 -16.23 5.92
C GLY A 95 0.77 -15.83 7.31
N LEU A 96 0.68 -16.74 8.29
CA LEU A 96 1.15 -16.49 9.65
C LEU A 96 2.68 -16.35 9.74
N ALA A 97 3.44 -17.09 8.97
CA ALA A 97 4.89 -16.93 8.90
C ALA A 97 5.28 -15.57 8.32
N SER A 98 4.60 -15.13 7.27
CA SER A 98 4.80 -13.79 6.70
C SER A 98 4.46 -12.69 7.71
N ILE A 99 3.33 -12.81 8.41
CA ILE A 99 2.93 -11.84 9.46
C ILE A 99 3.94 -11.79 10.59
N ARG A 100 4.47 -12.96 11.02
CA ARG A 100 5.49 -13.02 12.08
C ARG A 100 6.84 -12.41 11.69
N GLN A 101 7.18 -12.40 10.42
CA GLN A 101 8.37 -11.75 9.90
C GLN A 101 8.24 -10.23 9.83
N LEU A 102 7.02 -9.70 9.99
CA LEU A 102 6.77 -8.26 10.05
C LEU A 102 7.06 -7.78 11.48
N SER A 103 8.24 -7.23 11.70
CA SER A 103 8.62 -6.68 13.01
C SER A 103 7.61 -5.64 13.53
N VAL A 104 6.87 -4.97 12.66
CA VAL A 104 5.82 -4.01 13.02
C VAL A 104 4.69 -4.65 13.86
N VAL A 105 4.41 -5.95 13.69
CA VAL A 105 3.36 -6.64 14.47
C VAL A 105 3.77 -6.80 15.94
N GLU A 106 5.06 -7.13 16.16
CA GLU A 106 5.58 -7.31 17.52
C GLU A 106 5.62 -5.99 18.28
N VAL A 107 6.13 -4.94 17.64
CA VAL A 107 6.28 -3.63 18.29
C VAL A 107 4.97 -2.83 18.38
N ALA A 108 3.93 -3.21 17.62
CA ALA A 108 2.66 -2.50 17.64
C ALA A 108 1.70 -2.96 18.74
N ARG A 109 1.88 -4.16 19.31
CA ARG A 109 0.91 -4.76 20.22
C ARG A 109 0.62 -3.87 21.42
N GLU A 110 1.63 -3.57 22.21
CA GLU A 110 1.50 -2.77 23.44
C GLU A 110 0.94 -1.36 23.15
N PRO A 111 1.48 -0.56 22.20
CA PRO A 111 0.90 0.73 21.85
C PRO A 111 -0.53 0.68 21.34
N MET A 112 -0.96 -0.44 20.72
CA MET A 112 -2.34 -0.62 20.27
C MET A 112 -3.27 -0.88 21.48
N GLU A 113 -2.84 -1.70 22.44
CA GLU A 113 -3.60 -2.00 23.67
C GLU A 113 -3.81 -0.72 24.50
N GLU A 114 -2.74 0.06 24.73
CA GLU A 114 -2.83 1.36 25.40
C GLU A 114 -3.77 2.34 24.68
N LEU A 115 -3.70 2.35 23.32
CA LEU A 115 -4.55 3.22 22.52
C LEU A 115 -6.02 2.82 22.57
N GLU A 116 -6.33 1.49 22.56
CA GLU A 116 -7.70 0.98 22.72
C GLU A 116 -8.25 1.36 24.09
N GLU A 117 -7.49 1.13 25.17
CA GLU A 117 -7.88 1.48 26.53
C GLU A 117 -8.13 2.98 26.71
N LYS A 118 -7.23 3.80 26.18
CA LYS A 118 -7.32 5.27 26.30
C LYS A 118 -8.50 5.86 25.53
N THR A 119 -8.82 5.31 24.35
CA THR A 119 -9.81 5.93 23.45
C THR A 119 -11.18 5.24 23.52
N GLY A 120 -11.25 3.98 23.96
CA GLY A 120 -12.44 3.16 23.87
C GLY A 120 -12.85 2.80 22.45
N MET A 121 -11.96 3.02 21.46
CA MET A 121 -12.19 2.78 20.03
C MET A 121 -11.50 1.49 19.57
N ALA A 122 -12.03 0.86 18.52
CA ALA A 122 -11.32 -0.24 17.90
C ALA A 122 -10.03 0.23 17.23
N VAL A 123 -8.97 -0.56 17.36
CA VAL A 123 -7.64 -0.25 16.80
C VAL A 123 -7.26 -1.30 15.77
N TYR A 124 -6.84 -0.85 14.60
CA TYR A 124 -6.42 -1.71 13.50
C TYR A 124 -5.01 -1.35 13.03
N LEU A 125 -4.21 -2.39 12.77
CA LEU A 125 -2.93 -2.27 12.09
C LEU A 125 -3.05 -2.82 10.67
N SER A 126 -2.64 -2.04 9.70
CA SER A 126 -2.70 -2.42 8.28
C SER A 126 -1.36 -2.21 7.61
N ILE A 127 -1.00 -3.10 6.70
CA ILE A 127 0.17 -2.98 5.83
C ILE A 127 -0.25 -2.91 4.37
N TRP A 128 0.67 -2.50 3.50
CA TRP A 128 0.47 -2.57 2.07
C TRP A 128 0.65 -4.02 1.59
N GLY A 129 -0.42 -4.62 1.13
CA GLY A 129 -0.43 -5.94 0.49
C GLY A 129 -0.48 -5.84 -1.03
N ASN A 130 -0.50 -6.97 -1.71
CA ASN A 130 -0.52 -7.03 -3.18
C ASN A 130 -1.78 -6.44 -3.84
N ARG A 131 -2.84 -6.20 -3.09
CA ARG A 131 -4.11 -5.57 -3.56
C ARG A 131 -4.46 -4.29 -2.82
N GLY A 132 -3.53 -3.71 -2.08
CA GLY A 132 -3.74 -2.50 -1.30
C GLY A 132 -3.67 -2.73 0.22
N PRO A 133 -4.12 -1.74 1.02
CA PRO A 133 -4.04 -1.79 2.47
C PRO A 133 -4.77 -3.00 3.05
N THR A 134 -4.05 -3.85 3.77
CA THR A 134 -4.58 -5.11 4.32
C THR A 134 -4.45 -5.11 5.84
N ILE A 135 -5.53 -5.39 6.53
CA ILE A 135 -5.54 -5.49 8.00
C ILE A 135 -4.80 -6.75 8.43
N ILE A 136 -3.79 -6.60 9.30
CA ILE A 136 -2.97 -7.69 9.83
C ILE A 136 -3.14 -7.92 11.33
N MET A 137 -3.61 -6.91 12.06
CA MET A 137 -3.92 -7.02 13.48
C MET A 137 -5.11 -6.13 13.82
N LYS A 138 -5.91 -6.54 14.80
CA LYS A 138 -7.02 -5.77 15.33
C LYS A 138 -7.18 -5.95 16.83
N LEU A 139 -7.63 -4.90 17.48
CA LEU A 139 -8.19 -4.89 18.82
C LEU A 139 -9.56 -4.21 18.71
N ASP A 140 -10.63 -4.93 19.04
CA ASP A 140 -12.00 -4.43 18.87
C ASP A 140 -12.93 -4.79 20.03
N LYS A 141 -12.36 -5.04 21.23
CA LYS A 141 -13.11 -5.35 22.44
C LYS A 141 -14.05 -4.23 22.85
N ALA A 142 -13.62 -2.98 22.62
CA ALA A 142 -14.40 -1.79 22.96
C ALA A 142 -15.56 -1.51 21.98
N LEU A 143 -15.48 -2.02 20.76
CA LEU A 143 -16.47 -1.76 19.72
C LEU A 143 -17.69 -2.67 19.90
N LYS A 144 -18.76 -2.15 20.51
CA LYS A 144 -20.04 -2.87 20.69
C LYS A 144 -20.88 -2.98 19.41
N ALA A 145 -20.25 -2.93 18.23
CA ALA A 145 -20.94 -2.97 16.94
C ALA A 145 -20.88 -4.36 16.30
N PRO A 146 -21.92 -4.79 15.59
CA PRO A 146 -21.95 -6.07 14.88
C PRO A 146 -21.07 -6.07 13.62
N ILE A 147 -20.10 -5.15 13.51
CA ILE A 147 -19.23 -5.00 12.37
C ILE A 147 -17.96 -5.76 12.61
N SER A 148 -17.85 -6.92 12.01
CA SER A 148 -16.64 -7.74 12.07
C SER A 148 -15.75 -7.46 10.87
N ILE A 149 -14.85 -6.47 10.97
CA ILE A 149 -13.75 -6.34 10.03
C ILE A 149 -12.71 -7.42 10.38
N ARG A 150 -12.40 -8.29 9.42
CA ARG A 150 -11.52 -9.46 9.65
C ARG A 150 -10.08 -9.13 9.31
N VAL A 151 -9.15 -9.77 9.99
CA VAL A 151 -7.76 -9.83 9.54
C VAL A 151 -7.71 -10.43 8.15
N GLY A 152 -6.88 -9.84 7.26
CA GLY A 152 -6.83 -10.18 5.83
C GLY A 152 -7.78 -9.36 4.96
N TYR A 153 -8.65 -8.51 5.54
CA TYR A 153 -9.52 -7.64 4.74
C TYR A 153 -8.70 -6.53 4.06
N VAL A 154 -8.93 -6.36 2.76
CA VAL A 154 -8.31 -5.30 1.95
C VAL A 154 -9.20 -4.08 1.97
N LEU A 155 -8.66 -2.96 2.41
CA LEU A 155 -9.39 -1.71 2.58
C LEU A 155 -9.36 -0.86 1.30
N PRO A 156 -10.50 -0.27 0.88
CA PRO A 156 -10.52 0.70 -0.20
C PRO A 156 -9.64 1.91 0.07
N LEU A 157 -8.92 2.39 -0.96
CA LEU A 157 -7.98 3.50 -0.85
C LEU A 157 -8.68 4.85 -0.65
N LEU A 158 -9.72 5.11 -1.44
CA LEU A 158 -10.39 6.42 -1.41
C LEU A 158 -11.46 6.52 -0.32
N ALA A 159 -12.11 5.39 0.02
CA ALA A 159 -13.22 5.39 0.97
C ALA A 159 -12.80 5.37 2.43
N THR A 160 -11.59 4.87 2.76
CA THR A 160 -11.14 4.67 4.15
C THR A 160 -10.04 5.64 4.58
N ALA A 161 -9.98 5.94 5.88
CA ALA A 161 -8.88 6.74 6.45
C ALA A 161 -7.53 6.04 6.25
N THR A 162 -7.48 4.71 6.47
CA THR A 162 -6.29 3.87 6.23
C THR A 162 -5.80 3.98 4.79
N GLY A 163 -6.69 3.81 3.81
CA GLY A 163 -6.34 3.94 2.40
C GLY A 163 -5.78 5.33 2.05
N ARG A 164 -6.38 6.38 2.60
CA ARG A 164 -5.92 7.77 2.40
C ARG A 164 -4.55 8.02 3.04
N ALA A 165 -4.24 7.39 4.18
CA ALA A 165 -2.91 7.44 4.77
C ALA A 165 -1.86 6.80 3.83
N PHE A 166 -2.15 5.63 3.25
CA PHE A 166 -1.27 5.03 2.24
C PHE A 166 -1.14 5.89 0.98
N LEU A 167 -2.23 6.47 0.47
CA LEU A 167 -2.18 7.37 -0.69
C LEU A 167 -1.32 8.61 -0.48
N ALA A 168 -1.11 9.03 0.77
CA ALA A 168 -0.28 10.19 1.08
C ALA A 168 1.23 9.91 0.97
N TYR A 169 1.67 8.67 1.21
CA TYR A 169 3.09 8.31 1.37
C TYR A 169 3.57 7.25 0.39
N MET A 170 2.69 6.38 -0.11
CA MET A 170 3.09 5.35 -1.07
C MET A 170 3.32 5.93 -2.47
N PRO A 171 4.22 5.34 -3.25
CA PRO A 171 4.46 5.73 -4.63
C PRO A 171 3.19 5.61 -5.49
N LYS A 172 2.96 6.57 -6.39
CA LYS A 172 1.83 6.54 -7.32
C LYS A 172 1.86 5.32 -8.24
N SER A 173 3.03 4.81 -8.57
CA SER A 173 3.21 3.58 -9.35
C SER A 173 2.55 2.36 -8.72
N GLU A 174 2.48 2.31 -7.38
CA GLU A 174 1.86 1.23 -6.63
C GLU A 174 0.37 1.49 -6.36
N THR A 175 0.01 2.73 -6.04
CA THR A 175 -1.35 3.07 -5.63
C THR A 175 -2.31 3.29 -6.80
N ALA A 176 -1.85 3.82 -7.94
CA ALA A 176 -2.70 4.15 -9.08
C ALA A 176 -3.40 2.94 -9.71
N PRO A 177 -2.76 1.76 -9.88
CA PRO A 177 -3.44 0.57 -10.37
C PRO A 177 -4.59 0.13 -9.45
N VAL A 178 -4.36 0.16 -8.12
CA VAL A 178 -5.37 -0.22 -7.12
C VAL A 178 -6.56 0.75 -7.13
N VAL A 179 -6.30 2.06 -7.18
CA VAL A 179 -7.36 3.10 -7.29
C VAL A 179 -8.19 2.92 -8.55
N LYS A 180 -7.56 2.50 -9.67
CA LYS A 180 -8.26 2.28 -10.94
C LYS A 180 -9.22 1.09 -10.89
N GLU A 181 -8.91 0.07 -10.09
CA GLU A 181 -9.72 -1.13 -9.90
C GLU A 181 -10.83 -0.95 -8.85
N GLU A 182 -10.80 0.15 -8.06
CA GLU A 182 -11.88 0.45 -7.12
C GLU A 182 -13.19 0.73 -7.86
N PRO A 183 -14.36 0.33 -7.29
CA PRO A 183 -15.67 0.68 -7.84
C PRO A 183 -15.79 2.18 -8.07
N PHE A 184 -16.65 2.60 -8.99
CA PHE A 184 -16.84 4.01 -9.33
C PHE A 184 -17.04 4.86 -8.09
N VAL A 185 -16.11 5.80 -7.92
CA VAL A 185 -16.09 6.74 -6.80
C VAL A 185 -16.53 8.10 -7.32
N GLY A 186 -17.69 8.56 -6.83
CA GLY A 186 -18.24 9.87 -7.19
C GLY A 186 -17.31 11.03 -6.83
N PRO A 187 -17.55 12.22 -7.45
CA PRO A 187 -16.70 13.40 -7.25
C PRO A 187 -16.61 13.86 -5.79
N ASP A 188 -17.67 13.71 -5.02
CA ASP A 188 -17.72 14.05 -3.60
C ASP A 188 -16.75 13.20 -2.76
N LEU A 189 -16.69 11.88 -2.95
CA LEU A 189 -15.74 11.01 -2.25
C LEU A 189 -14.29 11.36 -2.63
N ARG A 190 -14.04 11.64 -3.92
CA ARG A 190 -12.70 12.08 -4.39
C ARG A 190 -12.27 13.40 -3.73
N ALA A 191 -13.15 14.38 -3.63
CA ALA A 191 -12.86 15.65 -2.97
C ALA A 191 -12.53 15.47 -1.48
N ARG A 192 -13.31 14.65 -0.77
CA ARG A 192 -13.05 14.32 0.64
C ARG A 192 -11.77 13.51 0.81
N ALA A 193 -11.49 12.55 -0.05
CA ALA A 193 -10.24 11.82 -0.03
C ALA A 193 -9.04 12.77 -0.20
N LYS A 194 -9.11 13.71 -1.15
CA LYS A 194 -8.06 14.72 -1.36
C LYS A 194 -7.84 15.55 -0.09
N LYS A 195 -8.90 16.10 0.53
CA LYS A 195 -8.82 16.87 1.78
C LYS A 195 -8.18 16.05 2.91
N SER A 196 -8.55 14.77 3.05
CA SER A 196 -7.99 13.88 4.06
C SER A 196 -6.52 13.52 3.78
N ILE A 197 -6.12 13.34 2.52
CA ILE A 197 -4.71 13.10 2.12
C ILE A 197 -3.85 14.34 2.44
N GLU A 198 -4.37 15.55 2.21
CA GLU A 198 -3.70 16.79 2.59
C GLU A 198 -3.57 16.91 4.12
N ALA A 199 -4.61 16.51 4.86
CA ALA A 199 -4.58 16.49 6.32
C ALA A 199 -3.52 15.54 6.88
N VAL A 200 -3.36 14.35 6.32
CA VAL A 200 -2.32 13.42 6.81
C VAL A 200 -0.92 13.95 6.57
N ARG A 201 -0.67 14.65 5.48
CA ARG A 201 0.62 15.29 5.20
C ARG A 201 0.91 16.46 6.15
N ARG A 202 -0.12 17.22 6.53
CA ARG A 202 0.00 18.41 7.38
C ARG A 202 -0.02 18.07 8.87
N TYR A 203 -0.93 17.19 9.29
CA TYR A 203 -1.22 16.91 10.70
C TYR A 203 -0.83 15.49 11.14
N GLY A 204 -0.37 14.63 10.22
CA GLY A 204 0.01 13.25 10.52
C GLY A 204 -1.17 12.29 10.67
N VAL A 205 -2.40 12.70 10.32
CA VAL A 205 -3.60 11.84 10.40
C VAL A 205 -4.50 12.03 9.21
N ALA A 206 -4.95 10.92 8.61
CA ALA A 206 -6.07 10.87 7.69
C ALA A 206 -7.37 10.65 8.47
N PHE A 207 -8.50 11.05 7.90
CA PHE A 207 -9.82 10.85 8.50
C PHE A 207 -10.86 10.34 7.50
N SER A 208 -11.90 9.67 8.00
CA SER A 208 -13.11 9.30 7.27
C SER A 208 -14.34 9.62 8.14
N ASP A 209 -15.31 10.32 7.55
CA ASP A 209 -16.48 10.92 8.25
C ASP A 209 -17.72 10.01 8.31
N GLY A 210 -17.57 8.73 8.04
CA GLY A 210 -18.64 7.73 8.20
C GLY A 210 -19.75 7.76 7.17
N ARG A 211 -19.76 8.70 6.22
CA ARG A 211 -20.84 8.81 5.23
C ARG A 211 -20.86 7.65 4.22
N HIS A 212 -19.76 6.94 4.07
CA HIS A 212 -19.64 5.79 3.18
C HIS A 212 -19.62 4.45 3.89
N HIS A 213 -19.52 4.40 5.21
CA HIS A 213 -19.41 3.18 6.02
C HIS A 213 -20.41 3.16 7.17
N GLN A 214 -21.73 3.26 6.87
CA GLN A 214 -22.82 2.96 7.81
C GLN A 214 -22.67 3.63 9.21
N GLY A 215 -22.28 4.92 9.24
CA GLY A 215 -22.15 5.66 10.49
C GLY A 215 -20.87 5.39 11.28
N LEU A 216 -19.85 4.79 10.64
CA LEU A 216 -18.52 4.59 11.22
C LEU A 216 -17.56 5.67 10.77
N SER A 217 -16.89 6.30 11.73
CA SER A 217 -15.79 7.24 11.49
C SER A 217 -14.45 6.60 11.82
N ALA A 218 -13.38 7.09 11.18
CA ALA A 218 -12.04 6.60 11.38
C ALA A 218 -10.98 7.70 11.32
N LEU A 219 -9.92 7.54 12.11
CA LEU A 219 -8.65 8.25 12.01
C LEU A 219 -7.54 7.26 11.70
N SER A 220 -6.58 7.62 10.84
CA SER A 220 -5.44 6.76 10.52
C SER A 220 -4.14 7.54 10.48
N ALA A 221 -3.11 7.03 11.15
CA ALA A 221 -1.77 7.59 11.19
C ALA A 221 -0.76 6.64 10.54
N PRO A 222 0.23 7.16 9.77
CA PRO A 222 1.27 6.36 9.16
C PRO A 222 2.29 5.90 10.21
N ILE A 223 2.81 4.69 10.01
CA ILE A 223 3.96 4.14 10.72
C ILE A 223 5.09 4.02 9.71
N PHE A 224 6.28 4.52 10.07
CA PHE A 224 7.46 4.54 9.22
C PHE A 224 8.52 3.57 9.72
N ASP A 225 9.30 3.01 8.79
CA ASP A 225 10.47 2.19 9.07
C ASP A 225 11.75 3.03 9.20
N HIS A 226 12.89 2.36 9.42
CA HIS A 226 14.22 2.98 9.54
C HIS A 226 14.65 3.77 8.29
N ALA A 227 14.13 3.44 7.12
CA ALA A 227 14.40 4.15 5.86
C ALA A 227 13.46 5.35 5.62
N GLY A 228 12.49 5.59 6.53
CA GLY A 228 11.48 6.63 6.39
C GLY A 228 10.37 6.27 5.40
N LEU A 229 10.28 5.00 5.00
CA LEU A 229 9.20 4.49 4.16
C LEU A 229 8.00 4.09 5.04
N MET A 230 6.80 4.26 4.52
CA MET A 230 5.59 3.86 5.23
C MET A 230 5.49 2.33 5.28
N ALA A 231 5.70 1.76 6.48
CA ALA A 231 5.63 0.33 6.75
C ALA A 231 4.20 -0.15 7.04
N ALA A 232 3.42 0.68 7.74
CA ALA A 232 2.06 0.34 8.16
C ALA A 232 1.21 1.58 8.38
N ALA A 233 -0.08 1.38 8.64
CA ALA A 233 -1.00 2.38 9.13
C ALA A 233 -1.67 1.89 10.41
N LEU A 234 -1.70 2.75 11.44
CA LEU A 234 -2.47 2.55 12.66
C LEU A 234 -3.79 3.31 12.54
N THR A 235 -4.90 2.65 12.82
CA THR A 235 -6.24 3.22 12.59
C THR A 235 -7.13 3.05 13.81
N LEU A 236 -7.77 4.14 14.25
CA LEU A 236 -8.92 4.14 15.16
C LEU A 236 -10.21 4.06 14.35
N LEU A 237 -11.13 3.22 14.78
CA LEU A 237 -12.47 3.08 14.20
C LEU A 237 -13.52 3.10 15.32
N GLY A 238 -14.57 3.89 15.12
CA GLY A 238 -15.68 3.98 16.06
C GLY A 238 -16.96 4.45 15.39
N PHE A 239 -18.06 4.49 16.14
CA PHE A 239 -19.28 5.12 15.65
C PHE A 239 -19.07 6.63 15.48
N GLN A 240 -19.68 7.20 14.46
CA GLN A 240 -19.57 8.63 14.14
C GLN A 240 -19.92 9.54 15.30
N ARG A 241 -20.90 9.15 16.12
CA ARG A 241 -21.34 9.91 17.30
C ARG A 241 -20.33 9.92 18.45
N ASP A 242 -19.47 8.88 18.52
CA ASP A 242 -18.55 8.65 19.63
C ASP A 242 -17.11 9.00 19.26
N MET A 243 -16.86 9.34 18.00
CA MET A 243 -15.51 9.53 17.45
C MET A 243 -15.27 10.98 17.00
N ASP A 244 -14.36 11.68 17.69
CA ASP A 244 -13.82 12.94 17.23
C ASP A 244 -12.79 12.70 16.12
N ILE A 245 -13.08 13.23 14.92
CA ILE A 245 -12.21 13.13 13.74
C ILE A 245 -11.42 14.42 13.45
N ASP A 246 -11.41 15.38 14.40
CA ASP A 246 -10.57 16.57 14.27
C ASP A 246 -9.09 16.15 14.24
N PRO A 247 -8.32 16.52 13.21
CA PRO A 247 -6.89 16.21 13.14
C PRO A 247 -6.06 16.79 14.30
N ASN A 248 -6.58 17.79 15.01
CA ASN A 248 -5.96 18.38 16.19
C ASN A 248 -6.59 17.93 17.52
N GLY A 249 -7.65 17.11 17.46
CA GLY A 249 -8.35 16.58 18.62
C GLY A 249 -7.51 15.57 19.41
N ASP A 250 -8.01 15.19 20.58
CA ASP A 250 -7.24 14.33 21.51
C ASP A 250 -7.11 12.90 21.02
N MET A 251 -8.11 12.38 20.29
CA MET A 251 -8.00 11.06 19.62
C MET A 251 -6.90 11.07 18.55
N ALA A 252 -6.81 12.13 17.75
CA ALA A 252 -5.76 12.27 16.75
C ALA A 252 -4.37 12.41 17.38
N LYS A 253 -4.25 13.12 18.52
CA LYS A 253 -2.98 13.22 19.27
C LYS A 253 -2.57 11.87 19.84
N ALA A 254 -3.50 11.12 20.44
CA ALA A 254 -3.23 9.79 20.97
C ALA A 254 -2.78 8.82 19.86
N LEU A 255 -3.49 8.80 18.74
CA LEU A 255 -3.16 7.97 17.58
C LEU A 255 -1.78 8.29 17.01
N ARG A 256 -1.45 9.58 16.83
CA ARG A 256 -0.09 9.99 16.39
C ARG A 256 0.99 9.58 17.38
N GLY A 257 0.71 9.71 18.68
CA GLY A 257 1.65 9.28 19.72
C GLY A 257 1.98 7.79 19.62
N ALA A 258 0.95 6.95 19.52
CA ALA A 258 1.12 5.52 19.35
C ALA A 258 1.83 5.16 18.03
N ALA A 259 1.44 5.77 16.91
CA ALA A 259 2.10 5.55 15.62
C ALA A 259 3.57 6.00 15.62
N ALA A 260 3.89 7.10 16.31
CA ALA A 260 5.26 7.57 16.47
C ALA A 260 6.10 6.64 17.37
N SER A 261 5.53 6.10 18.45
CA SER A 261 6.19 5.10 19.30
C SER A 261 6.53 3.83 18.50
N ILE A 262 5.56 3.30 17.73
CA ILE A 262 5.78 2.15 16.87
C ILE A 262 6.86 2.46 15.81
N SER A 263 6.80 3.63 15.17
CA SER A 263 7.80 4.05 14.18
C SER A 263 9.19 4.13 14.80
N ALA A 264 9.33 4.66 16.02
CA ALA A 264 10.60 4.71 16.72
C ALA A 264 11.15 3.31 17.01
N SER A 265 10.30 2.37 17.42
CA SER A 265 10.65 0.96 17.61
C SER A 265 11.03 0.26 16.29
N MET A 266 10.49 0.73 15.15
CA MET A 266 10.89 0.32 13.79
C MET A 266 12.19 1.00 13.31
N GLY A 267 12.85 1.79 14.16
CA GLY A 267 14.10 2.49 13.85
C GLY A 267 13.93 3.82 13.11
N PHE A 268 12.71 4.33 12.97
CA PHE A 268 12.46 5.64 12.35
C PHE A 268 12.99 6.76 13.23
N LYS A 269 13.91 7.56 12.67
CA LYS A 269 14.35 8.81 13.28
C LYS A 269 13.85 9.97 12.43
N LYS A 270 12.93 10.77 12.97
CA LYS A 270 12.51 12.00 12.32
C LYS A 270 13.75 12.91 12.24
N LEU A 271 14.33 13.09 11.05
CA LEU A 271 15.39 14.06 10.84
C LEU A 271 14.86 15.44 11.23
N ALA A 272 15.55 16.13 12.13
CA ALA A 272 15.28 17.54 12.37
C ALA A 272 15.36 18.28 11.02
N PRO A 273 14.47 19.25 10.73
CA PRO A 273 14.56 20.01 9.49
C PRO A 273 15.97 20.59 9.40
N SER A 274 16.75 20.13 8.42
CA SER A 274 18.10 20.66 8.18
C SER A 274 17.96 22.14 7.85
N ALA A 275 18.67 22.99 8.58
CA ALA A 275 18.80 24.42 8.35
C ALA A 275 19.55 24.75 7.03
N ARG A 276 19.16 24.11 5.93
CA ARG A 276 19.69 24.33 4.58
C ARG A 276 18.60 24.83 3.65
N SER A 277 18.15 26.06 3.87
CA SER A 277 17.36 26.80 2.87
C SER A 277 17.35 28.33 3.08
N THR A 278 18.24 28.89 3.90
CA THR A 278 18.33 30.37 4.06
C THR A 278 19.55 31.00 3.36
N ALA A 279 20.38 30.22 2.66
CA ALA A 279 21.59 30.75 2.02
C ALA A 279 21.45 31.06 0.52
N GLN A 280 20.30 30.90 -0.11
CA GLN A 280 20.09 31.22 -1.53
C GLN A 280 19.16 32.43 -1.82
N GLY A 281 18.73 33.14 -0.78
CA GLY A 281 17.85 34.33 -0.90
C GLY A 281 18.58 35.67 -0.90
N GLU A 282 19.84 35.75 -0.44
CA GLU A 282 20.52 37.04 -0.24
C GLU A 282 21.51 37.47 -1.33
N SER A 283 21.76 36.69 -2.38
CA SER A 283 22.70 37.07 -3.44
C SER A 283 22.07 37.72 -4.67
N ARG A 284 20.77 38.03 -4.66
CA ARG A 284 20.09 38.69 -5.80
C ARG A 284 19.60 40.12 -5.59
N SER A 285 19.87 40.76 -4.44
CA SER A 285 19.46 42.15 -4.18
C SER A 285 20.58 43.19 -4.21
N ALA A 286 21.85 42.82 -4.47
CA ALA A 286 22.98 43.72 -4.44
C ALA A 286 23.50 44.18 -5.84
N GLY A 287 22.72 44.00 -6.92
CA GLY A 287 23.18 44.27 -8.28
C GLY A 287 22.36 45.27 -9.10
N LYS A 288 21.65 46.23 -8.45
CA LYS A 288 20.96 47.30 -9.21
C LYS A 288 20.93 48.64 -8.46
N ARG A 289 22.10 49.24 -8.28
CA ARG A 289 22.23 50.68 -8.03
C ARG A 289 23.61 51.14 -8.53
N LYS A 290 23.63 51.70 -9.75
CA LYS A 290 24.47 52.83 -10.22
C LYS A 290 24.53 52.78 -11.75
N THR A 291 23.72 53.57 -12.38
CA THR A 291 24.06 54.40 -13.52
C THR A 291 22.81 55.19 -13.90
N ASN A 292 22.72 56.40 -13.39
CA ASN A 292 22.01 57.48 -14.03
C ASN A 292 22.72 58.77 -13.60
N GLY A 293 23.52 59.26 -14.47
CA GLY A 293 24.14 60.56 -14.41
C GLY A 293 24.38 61.08 -15.81
N GLN A 294 23.70 62.18 -16.10
CA GLN A 294 24.08 63.27 -17.01
C GLN A 294 23.88 63.13 -18.51
N SER A 295 23.14 64.03 -18.92
CA SER A 295 23.28 64.97 -20.12
C SER A 295 21.94 65.04 -20.81
N GLY A 296 21.28 66.13 -20.98
CA GLY A 296 21.64 67.49 -21.32
C GLY A 296 20.48 68.07 -22.06
N GLU A 297 20.03 69.16 -21.56
CA GLU A 297 19.61 70.39 -22.23
C GLU A 297 19.43 70.38 -23.77
N LEU A 298 18.29 70.88 -24.20
CA LEU A 298 18.08 71.97 -25.16
C LEU A 298 16.83 71.78 -26.06
N ALA A 299 15.98 72.77 -25.88
CA ALA A 299 15.30 73.55 -26.92
C ALA A 299 14.03 72.99 -27.63
N ARG A 300 13.04 73.63 -27.38
CA ARG A 300 11.91 74.32 -28.08
C ARG A 300 10.54 73.77 -27.80
#